data_37399770219274ec80ef4fcf4368872e
#
_entry.id   37399770219274ec80ef4fcf4368872e
#
_cell.length_a   1.000
_cell.length_b   1.000
_cell.length_c   1.000
_cell.angle_alpha   90.00
_cell.angle_beta   90.00
_cell.angle_gamma   90.00
#
_symmetry.space_group_name_H-M   'P 1'
#
loop_
_entity.id
_entity.type
_entity.pdbx_description
1 polymer ?
#
loop_
_entity_poly.entity_id
_entity_poly.type
_entity_poly.pdbx_seq_one_letter_code
_entity_poly.pdbx_strand_id
1 'polypeptide(L)'
;FLRVILDPLRLTSYGLTVTDVANVLRGAPLDVPAGSFRAGEQQLLVRADAAVTREQDIESLVIRNGIRVGDVARVTFSPADANSIVRLNGERVVGIGVVRQAGSNTIEISDGVRAAIESINAGSEDLSLSIISDNAVFIRGAVKGVLFTLGIAVLVVIATIRLFSGSMRLTLIPAIAIPISLLGTMAACWLLGFSINILTLLALVLATGLIVDDAIVVLESVQRRRAAGEPSSVAAVVGTRRVFFAVIATTAVLVAVFIPIAFLPGTAGRLFREFGLMLAIAVAVSSFVALSLVPAAMAKLAAHNPRSRRADALGAVLGGFYDRSLSHVLRWPLIALFVCMGAASAAGALYWQLDRELLPSEDRGTLNIFSRGPDGVGLAYVERQGDQLENILVPLIDNGEIASLYT
;
A
#
# COMPACT_ATOMS: atom_id res chain seq x y z
N PHE A 1 0.00 7.18 -37.96
CA PHE A 1 0.67 8.26 -38.69
C PHE A 1 0.50 8.11 -40.16
N LEU A 2 0.39 9.24 -40.88
CA LEU A 2 0.52 9.27 -42.33
C LEU A 2 2.02 9.19 -42.65
N ARG A 3 2.44 8.11 -43.31
CA ARG A 3 3.84 7.85 -43.70
C ARG A 3 3.99 8.16 -45.17
N VAL A 4 4.97 8.99 -45.51
CA VAL A 4 5.34 9.32 -46.89
C VAL A 4 6.62 8.58 -47.23
N ILE A 5 6.54 7.53 -48.04
CA ILE A 5 7.67 6.70 -48.49
C ILE A 5 8.12 7.22 -49.86
N LEU A 6 9.30 7.83 -49.90
CA LEU A 6 9.86 8.41 -51.12
C LEU A 6 10.44 7.32 -52.03
N ASP A 7 10.24 7.44 -53.33
CA ASP A 7 10.89 6.63 -54.34
C ASP A 7 12.14 7.39 -54.89
N PRO A 8 13.36 6.93 -54.55
CA PRO A 8 14.58 7.63 -54.93
C PRO A 8 14.76 7.76 -56.46
N LEU A 9 14.30 6.76 -57.21
CA LEU A 9 14.43 6.77 -58.68
C LEU A 9 13.51 7.80 -59.30
N ARG A 10 12.26 7.89 -58.86
CA ARG A 10 11.29 8.90 -59.30
C ARG A 10 11.71 10.30 -58.88
N LEU A 11 12.20 10.49 -57.67
CA LEU A 11 12.75 11.79 -57.22
C LEU A 11 13.85 12.27 -58.17
N THR A 12 14.81 11.37 -58.48
CA THR A 12 15.93 11.71 -59.36
C THR A 12 15.44 12.01 -60.81
N SER A 13 14.47 11.25 -61.34
CA SER A 13 13.93 11.46 -62.68
C SER A 13 13.23 12.80 -62.84
N TYR A 14 12.60 13.33 -61.80
CA TYR A 14 11.96 14.63 -61.75
C TYR A 14 12.91 15.76 -61.29
N GLY A 15 14.17 15.48 -61.03
CA GLY A 15 15.15 16.47 -60.53
C GLY A 15 14.78 17.08 -59.18
N LEU A 16 14.11 16.29 -58.31
CA LEU A 16 13.68 16.69 -56.99
C LEU A 16 14.58 16.08 -55.92
N THR A 17 14.69 16.78 -54.80
CA THR A 17 15.43 16.33 -53.63
C THR A 17 14.46 15.95 -52.51
N VAL A 18 14.94 15.16 -51.55
CA VAL A 18 14.17 14.83 -50.30
C VAL A 18 13.78 16.10 -49.55
N THR A 19 14.64 17.14 -49.64
CA THR A 19 14.42 18.44 -48.98
C THR A 19 13.22 19.17 -49.59
N ASP A 20 13.05 19.06 -50.93
CA ASP A 20 11.92 19.72 -51.62
C ASP A 20 10.58 19.13 -51.12
N VAL A 21 10.49 17.80 -51.00
CA VAL A 21 9.30 17.13 -50.47
C VAL A 21 9.09 17.48 -49.00
N ALA A 22 10.15 17.45 -48.19
CA ALA A 22 10.07 17.78 -46.79
C ALA A 22 9.58 19.23 -46.54
N ASN A 23 10.00 20.17 -47.38
CA ASN A 23 9.55 21.56 -47.27
C ASN A 23 8.05 21.72 -47.61
N VAL A 24 7.56 21.00 -48.62
CA VAL A 24 6.12 20.98 -48.95
C VAL A 24 5.30 20.37 -47.83
N LEU A 25 5.76 19.25 -47.25
CA LEU A 25 5.08 18.62 -46.15
C LEU A 25 5.07 19.48 -44.86
N ARG A 26 6.16 20.22 -44.57
CA ARG A 26 6.20 21.18 -43.46
C ARG A 26 5.31 22.39 -43.69
N GLY A 27 5.15 22.81 -44.97
CA GLY A 27 4.27 23.89 -45.37
C GLY A 27 2.82 23.44 -45.66
N ALA A 28 2.52 22.14 -45.53
CA ALA A 28 1.17 21.63 -45.73
C ALA A 28 0.21 22.35 -44.77
N PRO A 29 -0.99 22.69 -45.23
CA PRO A 29 -1.90 23.51 -44.48
C PRO A 29 -2.26 22.84 -43.13
N LEU A 30 -1.84 23.48 -42.09
CA LEU A 30 -2.34 23.28 -40.74
C LEU A 30 -3.53 24.24 -40.57
N ASP A 31 -4.41 23.95 -39.64
CA ASP A 31 -5.53 24.79 -39.24
C ASP A 31 -5.02 26.23 -38.96
N VAL A 32 -5.23 27.13 -39.93
CA VAL A 32 -4.73 28.50 -39.89
C VAL A 32 -5.88 29.44 -39.57
N PRO A 33 -5.76 30.28 -38.53
CA PRO A 33 -6.76 31.30 -38.27
C PRO A 33 -6.81 32.27 -39.44
N ALA A 34 -7.92 32.26 -40.17
CA ALA A 34 -8.13 33.11 -41.35
C ALA A 34 -8.53 34.55 -41.01
N GLY A 35 -8.58 34.88 -39.72
CA GLY A 35 -8.93 36.21 -39.20
C GLY A 35 -10.16 36.21 -38.31
N SER A 36 -10.56 37.38 -37.85
CA SER A 36 -11.78 37.55 -37.05
C SER A 36 -12.55 38.76 -37.55
N PHE A 37 -13.86 38.71 -37.54
CA PHE A 37 -14.69 39.88 -37.77
C PHE A 37 -15.67 40.11 -36.61
N ARG A 38 -16.04 41.37 -36.41
CA ARG A 38 -16.99 41.75 -35.35
C ARG A 38 -18.37 41.87 -35.95
N ALA A 39 -19.32 41.16 -35.34
CA ALA A 39 -20.72 41.27 -35.66
C ALA A 39 -21.46 41.68 -34.36
N GLY A 40 -21.71 42.97 -34.20
CA GLY A 40 -22.27 43.56 -33.00
C GLY A 40 -21.29 43.42 -31.80
N GLU A 41 -21.75 42.80 -30.72
CA GLU A 41 -20.94 42.56 -29.50
C GLU A 41 -20.14 41.25 -29.54
N GLN A 42 -20.27 40.45 -30.63
CA GLN A 42 -19.60 39.16 -30.78
C GLN A 42 -18.42 39.27 -31.75
N GLN A 43 -17.28 38.70 -31.34
CA GLN A 43 -16.14 38.50 -32.20
C GLN A 43 -16.17 37.05 -32.74
N LEU A 44 -16.41 36.91 -34.05
CA LEU A 44 -16.41 35.64 -34.75
C LEU A 44 -15.01 35.36 -35.28
N LEU A 45 -14.42 34.24 -34.84
CA LEU A 45 -13.13 33.77 -35.33
C LEU A 45 -13.39 32.89 -36.57
N VAL A 46 -12.83 33.23 -37.68
CA VAL A 46 -12.88 32.40 -38.90
C VAL A 46 -11.62 31.55 -38.94
N ARG A 47 -11.79 30.26 -38.98
CA ARG A 47 -10.71 29.29 -39.21
C ARG A 47 -10.89 28.69 -40.57
N ALA A 48 -9.84 28.62 -41.36
CA ALA A 48 -9.80 27.79 -42.55
C ALA A 48 -9.41 26.37 -42.11
N ASP A 49 -10.37 25.45 -42.16
CA ASP A 49 -10.10 24.03 -41.93
C ASP A 49 -9.48 23.45 -43.21
N ALA A 50 -8.16 23.47 -43.23
CA ALA A 50 -7.34 22.90 -44.31
C ALA A 50 -6.48 21.75 -43.76
N ALA A 51 -6.91 21.11 -42.68
CA ALA A 51 -6.18 20.02 -42.07
C ALA A 51 -6.04 18.85 -43.06
N VAL A 52 -4.81 18.50 -43.39
CA VAL A 52 -4.47 17.34 -44.21
C VAL A 52 -4.60 16.08 -43.33
N THR A 53 -5.72 15.37 -43.46
CA THR A 53 -6.04 14.22 -42.63
C THR A 53 -6.07 12.89 -43.38
N ARG A 54 -6.12 12.93 -44.73
CA ARG A 54 -6.24 11.74 -45.57
C ARG A 54 -4.97 11.52 -46.39
N GLU A 55 -4.70 10.29 -46.78
CA GLU A 55 -3.59 9.94 -47.67
C GLU A 55 -3.65 10.73 -48.98
N GLN A 56 -4.86 10.86 -49.58
CA GLN A 56 -5.11 11.56 -50.84
C GLN A 56 -4.80 13.07 -50.76
N ASP A 57 -5.02 13.68 -49.59
CA ASP A 57 -4.75 15.10 -49.38
C ASP A 57 -3.23 15.36 -49.47
N ILE A 58 -2.41 14.47 -48.87
CA ILE A 58 -0.94 14.55 -48.96
C ILE A 58 -0.46 14.24 -50.38
N GLU A 59 -1.00 13.19 -51.00
CA GLU A 59 -0.62 12.83 -52.37
C GLU A 59 -0.89 13.95 -53.37
N SER A 60 -1.94 14.74 -53.16
CA SER A 60 -2.32 15.86 -54.00
C SER A 60 -1.45 17.11 -53.84
N LEU A 61 -0.62 17.22 -52.81
CA LEU A 61 0.25 18.38 -52.57
C LEU A 61 1.24 18.55 -53.71
N VAL A 62 1.30 19.77 -54.28
CA VAL A 62 2.20 20.11 -55.37
C VAL A 62 3.58 20.51 -54.84
N ILE A 63 4.63 19.86 -55.34
CA ILE A 63 6.01 20.13 -54.94
C ILE A 63 6.58 21.28 -55.82
N ARG A 64 6.61 21.10 -57.15
CA ARG A 64 7.11 22.08 -58.09
C ARG A 64 6.64 21.70 -59.50
N ASN A 65 6.33 22.73 -60.33
CA ASN A 65 5.98 22.54 -61.75
C ASN A 65 4.82 21.54 -62.04
N GLY A 66 3.87 21.45 -61.11
CA GLY A 66 2.73 20.52 -61.22
C GLY A 66 2.99 19.09 -60.76
N ILE A 67 4.23 18.74 -60.37
CA ILE A 67 4.56 17.44 -59.82
C ILE A 67 4.04 17.35 -58.42
N ARG A 68 3.29 16.29 -58.12
CA ARG A 68 2.64 16.06 -56.82
C ARG A 68 3.45 15.10 -55.97
N VAL A 69 3.19 15.10 -54.64
CA VAL A 69 3.81 14.16 -53.71
C VAL A 69 3.53 12.72 -54.14
N GLY A 70 2.31 12.40 -54.59
CA GLY A 70 1.95 11.06 -55.07
C GLY A 70 2.71 10.57 -56.31
N ASP A 71 3.32 11.49 -57.10
CA ASP A 71 4.11 11.11 -58.25
C ASP A 71 5.50 10.57 -57.89
N VAL A 72 6.03 10.95 -56.70
CA VAL A 72 7.39 10.64 -56.22
C VAL A 72 7.41 9.88 -54.90
N ALA A 73 6.26 9.71 -54.27
CA ALA A 73 6.10 9.04 -53.00
C ALA A 73 4.82 8.23 -52.94
N ARG A 74 4.80 7.24 -52.06
CA ARG A 74 3.58 6.54 -51.66
C ARG A 74 3.20 7.03 -50.28
N VAL A 75 1.95 7.42 -50.10
CA VAL A 75 1.42 7.80 -48.79
C VAL A 75 0.59 6.63 -48.25
N THR A 76 0.86 6.23 -47.01
CA THR A 76 0.13 5.17 -46.38
C THR A 76 -0.15 5.53 -44.91
N PHE A 77 -1.35 5.21 -44.46
CA PHE A 77 -1.65 5.27 -43.03
C PHE A 77 -1.07 4.02 -42.38
N SER A 78 0.00 4.18 -41.60
CA SER A 78 0.64 3.07 -40.93
C SER A 78 0.98 3.44 -39.49
N PRO A 79 1.03 2.48 -38.58
CA PRO A 79 1.56 2.72 -37.24
C PRO A 79 2.99 3.26 -37.33
N ALA A 80 3.40 4.01 -36.34
CA ALA A 80 4.81 4.38 -36.19
C ALA A 80 5.69 3.12 -36.15
N ASP A 81 6.98 3.27 -36.54
CA ASP A 81 7.91 2.14 -36.37
C ASP A 81 7.91 1.68 -34.94
N ALA A 82 7.67 0.39 -34.76
CA ALA A 82 7.62 -0.20 -33.44
C ALA A 82 9.00 -0.07 -32.78
N ASN A 83 9.07 0.67 -31.68
CA ASN A 83 10.26 0.79 -30.85
C ASN A 83 10.26 -0.24 -29.71
N SER A 84 9.16 -0.93 -29.52
CA SER A 84 8.96 -1.98 -28.52
C SER A 84 7.97 -3.01 -29.04
N ILE A 85 8.12 -4.23 -28.56
CA ILE A 85 7.20 -5.33 -28.81
C ILE A 85 6.69 -5.75 -27.44
N VAL A 86 5.38 -5.97 -27.37
CA VAL A 86 4.73 -6.47 -26.15
C VAL A 86 4.07 -7.79 -26.47
N ARG A 87 4.30 -8.78 -25.62
CA ARG A 87 3.71 -10.10 -25.74
C ARG A 87 3.10 -10.58 -24.43
N LEU A 88 2.06 -11.34 -24.55
CA LEU A 88 1.42 -12.06 -23.44
C LEU A 88 1.36 -13.53 -23.80
N ASN A 89 1.99 -14.37 -22.99
CA ASN A 89 2.06 -15.83 -23.20
C ASN A 89 2.56 -16.22 -24.62
N GLY A 90 3.51 -15.43 -25.17
CA GLY A 90 4.07 -15.65 -26.51
C GLY A 90 3.29 -14.98 -27.64
N GLU A 91 2.09 -14.48 -27.42
CA GLU A 91 1.28 -13.80 -28.44
C GLU A 91 1.49 -12.27 -28.40
N ARG A 92 1.58 -11.63 -29.57
CA ARG A 92 1.70 -10.18 -29.67
C ARG A 92 0.41 -9.50 -29.25
N VAL A 93 0.53 -8.55 -28.33
CA VAL A 93 -0.60 -7.79 -27.80
C VAL A 93 -0.27 -6.30 -27.74
N VAL A 94 -1.28 -5.47 -27.51
CA VAL A 94 -1.11 -4.06 -27.20
C VAL A 94 -1.17 -3.88 -25.68
N GLY A 95 -0.06 -3.45 -25.07
CA GLY A 95 0.00 -3.15 -23.64
C GLY A 95 -0.51 -1.74 -23.34
N ILE A 96 -1.45 -1.61 -22.42
CA ILE A 96 -1.94 -0.33 -21.91
C ILE A 96 -1.56 -0.23 -20.44
N GLY A 97 -0.79 0.79 -20.09
CA GLY A 97 -0.39 1.06 -18.71
C GLY A 97 -1.22 2.20 -18.11
N VAL A 98 -1.92 1.93 -17.02
CA VAL A 98 -2.60 2.95 -16.21
C VAL A 98 -1.68 3.40 -15.09
N VAL A 99 -1.20 4.64 -15.16
CA VAL A 99 -0.31 5.23 -14.16
C VAL A 99 -1.13 6.07 -13.18
N ARG A 100 -1.08 5.72 -11.91
CA ARG A 100 -1.76 6.48 -10.87
C ARG A 100 -1.09 7.83 -10.59
N GLN A 101 -1.86 8.84 -10.31
CA GLN A 101 -1.35 10.11 -9.80
C GLN A 101 -0.85 9.95 -8.34
N ALA A 102 0.15 10.73 -7.96
CA ALA A 102 0.63 10.72 -6.58
C ALA A 102 -0.49 11.12 -5.60
N GLY A 103 -0.62 10.37 -4.51
CA GLY A 103 -1.67 10.60 -3.50
C GLY A 103 -3.05 10.03 -3.83
N SER A 104 -3.25 9.40 -5.00
CA SER A 104 -4.53 8.77 -5.34
C SER A 104 -4.69 7.39 -4.70
N ASN A 105 -5.95 6.96 -4.52
CA ASN A 105 -6.29 5.65 -3.96
C ASN A 105 -6.13 4.55 -5.02
N THR A 106 -5.13 3.67 -4.82
CA THR A 106 -4.81 2.59 -5.76
C THR A 106 -5.97 1.59 -5.93
N ILE A 107 -6.71 1.29 -4.85
CA ILE A 107 -7.83 0.34 -4.89
C ILE A 107 -8.97 0.91 -5.74
N GLU A 108 -9.32 2.17 -5.51
CA GLU A 108 -10.40 2.86 -6.23
C GLU A 108 -10.10 2.97 -7.74
N ILE A 109 -8.84 3.28 -8.09
CA ILE A 109 -8.40 3.31 -9.50
C ILE A 109 -8.51 1.92 -10.11
N SER A 110 -8.05 0.88 -9.41
CA SER A 110 -8.16 -0.51 -9.90
C SER A 110 -9.62 -0.90 -10.13
N ASP A 111 -10.53 -0.55 -9.21
CA ASP A 111 -11.96 -0.82 -9.36
C ASP A 111 -12.56 -0.09 -10.56
N GLY A 112 -12.19 1.18 -10.76
CA GLY A 112 -12.62 1.96 -11.92
C GLY A 112 -12.10 1.38 -13.24
N VAL A 113 -10.84 0.95 -13.28
CA VAL A 113 -10.25 0.29 -14.46
C VAL A 113 -10.95 -1.03 -14.77
N ARG A 114 -11.25 -1.84 -13.75
CA ARG A 114 -11.99 -3.12 -13.93
C ARG A 114 -13.37 -2.88 -14.52
N ALA A 115 -14.11 -1.93 -13.98
CA ALA A 115 -15.43 -1.57 -14.49
C ALA A 115 -15.37 -1.04 -15.94
N ALA A 116 -14.35 -0.25 -16.28
CA ALA A 116 -14.16 0.22 -17.64
C ALA A 116 -13.83 -0.96 -18.61
N ILE A 117 -12.97 -1.88 -18.21
CA ILE A 117 -12.64 -3.09 -19.01
C ILE A 117 -13.88 -3.94 -19.24
N GLU A 118 -14.69 -4.19 -18.20
CA GLU A 118 -15.93 -4.95 -18.33
C GLU A 118 -16.90 -4.27 -19.31
N SER A 119 -17.02 -2.94 -19.25
CA SER A 119 -17.87 -2.17 -20.17
C SER A 119 -17.37 -2.22 -21.62
N ILE A 120 -16.05 -2.13 -21.84
CA ILE A 120 -15.45 -2.20 -23.17
C ILE A 120 -15.61 -3.61 -23.76
N ASN A 121 -15.31 -4.65 -22.98
CA ASN A 121 -15.44 -6.05 -23.42
C ASN A 121 -16.90 -6.41 -23.74
N ALA A 122 -17.88 -5.84 -23.01
CA ALA A 122 -19.30 -6.06 -23.28
C ALA A 122 -19.79 -5.34 -24.54
N GLY A 123 -19.12 -4.25 -24.94
CA GLY A 123 -19.49 -3.43 -26.10
C GLY A 123 -18.79 -3.80 -27.40
N SER A 124 -17.83 -4.74 -27.39
CA SER A 124 -17.02 -5.06 -28.57
C SER A 124 -16.82 -6.59 -28.68
N GLU A 125 -17.15 -7.16 -29.83
CA GLU A 125 -16.92 -8.58 -30.12
C GLU A 125 -15.48 -8.86 -30.56
N ASP A 126 -14.80 -7.86 -31.14
CA ASP A 126 -13.47 -7.99 -31.74
C ASP A 126 -12.32 -7.59 -30.79
N LEU A 127 -12.63 -7.05 -29.62
CA LEU A 127 -11.66 -6.55 -28.67
C LEU A 127 -11.81 -7.22 -27.31
N SER A 128 -10.75 -7.83 -26.82
CA SER A 128 -10.70 -8.41 -25.46
C SER A 128 -9.59 -7.76 -24.67
N LEU A 129 -9.95 -7.09 -23.57
CA LEU A 129 -9.02 -6.51 -22.62
C LEU A 129 -8.91 -7.42 -21.38
N SER A 130 -7.68 -7.72 -20.97
CA SER A 130 -7.39 -8.47 -19.77
C SER A 130 -6.40 -7.72 -18.88
N ILE A 131 -6.53 -7.91 -17.56
CA ILE A 131 -5.62 -7.32 -16.58
C ILE A 131 -4.47 -8.30 -16.33
N ILE A 132 -3.27 -7.88 -16.63
CA ILE A 132 -2.04 -8.68 -16.48
C ILE A 132 -1.39 -8.42 -15.11
N SER A 133 -1.36 -7.14 -14.69
CA SER A 133 -0.75 -6.75 -13.42
C SER A 133 -1.63 -5.72 -12.73
N ASP A 134 -1.93 -5.96 -11.47
CA ASP A 134 -2.74 -5.06 -10.63
C ASP A 134 -2.14 -4.99 -9.22
N ASN A 135 -1.51 -3.88 -8.92
CA ASN A 135 -0.93 -3.63 -7.60
C ASN A 135 -1.98 -3.59 -6.48
N ALA A 136 -3.25 -3.35 -6.80
CA ALA A 136 -4.32 -3.33 -5.80
C ALA A 136 -4.63 -4.72 -5.22
N VAL A 137 -4.36 -5.79 -5.96
CA VAL A 137 -4.56 -7.18 -5.48
C VAL A 137 -3.74 -7.43 -4.22
N PHE A 138 -2.45 -7.06 -4.26
CA PHE A 138 -1.56 -7.16 -3.12
C PHE A 138 -2.03 -6.31 -1.93
N ILE A 139 -2.40 -5.06 -2.19
CA ILE A 139 -2.89 -4.13 -1.15
C ILE A 139 -4.17 -4.66 -0.50
N ARG A 140 -5.13 -5.17 -1.29
CA ARG A 140 -6.36 -5.79 -0.77
C ARG A 140 -6.08 -7.01 0.08
N GLY A 141 -5.16 -7.87 -0.36
CA GLY A 141 -4.70 -9.04 0.40
C GLY A 141 -4.11 -8.63 1.74
N ALA A 142 -3.22 -7.65 1.74
CA ALA A 142 -2.60 -7.12 2.95
C ALA A 142 -3.64 -6.50 3.92
N VAL A 143 -4.56 -5.66 3.42
CA VAL A 143 -5.63 -5.07 4.22
C VAL A 143 -6.51 -6.15 4.85
N LYS A 144 -6.94 -7.15 4.06
CA LYS A 144 -7.75 -8.27 4.55
C LYS A 144 -7.00 -9.09 5.60
N GLY A 145 -5.71 -9.37 5.36
CA GLY A 145 -4.85 -10.09 6.30
C GLY A 145 -4.71 -9.35 7.63
N VAL A 146 -4.50 -8.03 7.58
CA VAL A 146 -4.40 -7.19 8.78
C VAL A 146 -5.72 -7.16 9.56
N LEU A 147 -6.86 -6.97 8.89
CA LEU A 147 -8.16 -6.98 9.56
C LEU A 147 -8.47 -8.33 10.21
N PHE A 148 -8.10 -9.43 9.56
CA PHE A 148 -8.23 -10.78 10.12
C PHE A 148 -7.33 -10.95 11.35
N THR A 149 -6.06 -10.54 11.26
CA THR A 149 -5.11 -10.58 12.38
C THR A 149 -5.57 -9.71 13.55
N LEU A 150 -6.10 -8.52 13.27
CA LEU A 150 -6.69 -7.64 14.28
C LEU A 150 -7.87 -8.33 14.99
N GLY A 151 -8.75 -8.98 14.23
CA GLY A 151 -9.86 -9.76 14.80
C GLY A 151 -9.37 -10.89 15.71
N ILE A 152 -8.37 -11.65 15.29
CA ILE A 152 -7.75 -12.70 16.11
C ILE A 152 -7.10 -12.10 17.37
N ALA A 153 -6.35 -11.01 17.25
CA ALA A 153 -5.71 -10.35 18.38
C ALA A 153 -6.75 -9.93 19.43
N VAL A 154 -7.82 -9.28 19.01
CA VAL A 154 -8.92 -8.90 19.92
C VAL A 154 -9.56 -10.12 20.57
N LEU A 155 -9.82 -11.19 19.83
CA LEU A 155 -10.38 -12.43 20.39
C LEU A 155 -9.46 -13.09 21.42
N VAL A 156 -8.16 -13.18 21.13
CA VAL A 156 -7.16 -13.74 22.04
C VAL A 156 -7.08 -12.92 23.32
N VAL A 157 -7.09 -11.59 23.20
CA VAL A 157 -7.09 -10.70 24.36
C VAL A 157 -8.35 -10.89 25.20
N ILE A 158 -9.53 -10.92 24.59
CA ILE A 158 -10.81 -11.15 25.29
C ILE A 158 -10.79 -12.52 25.99
N ALA A 159 -10.31 -13.57 25.30
CA ALA A 159 -10.19 -14.90 25.87
C ALA A 159 -9.24 -14.93 27.07
N THR A 160 -8.09 -14.26 26.97
CA THR A 160 -7.12 -14.14 28.05
C THR A 160 -7.71 -13.41 29.27
N ILE A 161 -8.32 -12.25 29.05
CA ILE A 161 -8.97 -11.51 30.14
C ILE A 161 -10.09 -12.35 30.76
N ARG A 162 -10.88 -13.07 29.96
CA ARG A 162 -11.93 -13.96 30.42
C ARG A 162 -11.39 -15.10 31.30
N LEU A 163 -10.25 -15.66 30.90
CA LEU A 163 -9.57 -16.72 31.64
C LEU A 163 -9.12 -16.24 33.02
N PHE A 164 -8.50 -15.06 33.09
CA PHE A 164 -7.94 -14.52 34.35
C PHE A 164 -8.98 -13.80 35.22
N SER A 165 -9.93 -13.05 34.65
CA SER A 165 -10.94 -12.33 35.45
C SER A 165 -12.07 -13.23 35.93
N GLY A 166 -12.30 -14.37 35.28
CA GLY A 166 -13.37 -15.30 35.60
C GLY A 166 -14.80 -14.77 35.41
N SER A 167 -14.99 -13.52 35.01
CA SER A 167 -16.30 -12.85 34.91
C SER A 167 -16.52 -12.25 33.52
N MET A 168 -17.64 -12.61 32.86
CA MET A 168 -17.99 -12.08 31.54
C MET A 168 -18.20 -10.56 31.55
N ARG A 169 -18.76 -10.02 32.63
CA ARG A 169 -19.01 -8.57 32.76
C ARG A 169 -17.72 -7.78 32.85
N LEU A 170 -16.72 -8.30 33.57
CA LEU A 170 -15.40 -7.67 33.66
C LEU A 170 -14.62 -7.76 32.36
N THR A 171 -14.78 -8.85 31.62
CA THR A 171 -14.18 -9.02 30.28
C THR A 171 -14.76 -8.06 29.26
N LEU A 172 -16.05 -7.74 29.37
CA LEU A 172 -16.73 -6.83 28.42
C LEU A 172 -16.17 -5.39 28.47
N ILE A 173 -15.64 -4.95 29.62
CA ILE A 173 -15.14 -3.58 29.78
C ILE A 173 -13.93 -3.31 28.89
N PRO A 174 -12.83 -4.09 28.96
CA PRO A 174 -11.71 -3.95 28.00
C PRO A 174 -12.14 -4.29 26.56
N ALA A 175 -13.05 -5.26 26.37
CA ALA A 175 -13.54 -5.63 25.05
C ALA A 175 -14.24 -4.47 24.33
N ILE A 176 -14.86 -3.53 25.06
CA ILE A 176 -15.44 -2.30 24.51
C ILE A 176 -14.39 -1.19 24.40
N ALA A 177 -13.45 -1.13 25.35
CA ALA A 177 -12.39 -0.11 25.34
C ALA A 177 -11.46 -0.23 24.12
N ILE A 178 -11.16 -1.45 23.65
CA ILE A 178 -10.31 -1.71 22.50
C ILE A 178 -10.87 -1.05 21.22
N PRO A 179 -12.08 -1.37 20.75
CA PRO A 179 -12.60 -0.76 19.53
C PRO A 179 -12.78 0.76 19.65
N ILE A 180 -13.13 1.28 20.84
CA ILE A 180 -13.23 2.73 21.05
C ILE A 180 -11.87 3.40 20.91
N SER A 181 -10.81 2.82 21.49
CA SER A 181 -9.44 3.35 21.35
C SER A 181 -8.94 3.26 19.91
N LEU A 182 -9.23 2.17 19.19
CA LEU A 182 -8.87 2.02 17.78
C LEU A 182 -9.59 3.03 16.90
N LEU A 183 -10.90 3.21 17.09
CA LEU A 183 -11.70 4.21 16.36
C LEU A 183 -11.22 5.64 16.68
N GLY A 184 -10.91 5.93 17.94
CA GLY A 184 -10.34 7.21 18.35
C GLY A 184 -8.97 7.46 17.70
N THR A 185 -8.12 6.44 17.61
CA THR A 185 -6.83 6.51 16.91
C THR A 185 -7.03 6.78 15.41
N MET A 186 -7.93 6.04 14.75
CA MET A 186 -8.23 6.25 13.34
C MET A 186 -8.80 7.64 13.07
N ALA A 187 -9.69 8.14 13.93
CA ALA A 187 -10.23 9.50 13.82
C ALA A 187 -9.13 10.57 13.95
N ALA A 188 -8.21 10.40 14.90
CA ALA A 188 -7.07 11.32 15.06
C ALA A 188 -6.12 11.27 13.86
N CYS A 189 -5.85 10.09 13.31
CA CYS A 189 -5.04 9.93 12.11
C CYS A 189 -5.70 10.57 10.88
N TRP A 190 -7.01 10.43 10.74
CA TRP A 190 -7.78 11.09 9.68
C TRP A 190 -7.69 12.62 9.78
N LEU A 191 -7.81 13.19 10.98
CA LEU A 191 -7.67 14.64 11.22
C LEU A 191 -6.26 15.17 10.89
N LEU A 192 -5.23 14.32 11.01
CA LEU A 192 -3.85 14.65 10.65
C LEU A 192 -3.54 14.39 9.16
N GLY A 193 -4.50 13.93 8.37
CA GLY A 193 -4.34 13.66 6.94
C GLY A 193 -3.51 12.43 6.64
N PHE A 194 -3.45 11.45 7.55
CA PHE A 194 -2.71 10.20 7.32
C PHE A 194 -3.47 9.28 6.36
N SER A 195 -2.70 8.52 5.58
CA SER A 195 -3.23 7.53 4.66
C SER A 195 -3.41 6.17 5.35
N ILE A 196 -4.40 5.39 4.89
CA ILE A 196 -4.50 3.97 5.26
C ILE A 196 -3.58 3.20 4.32
N ASN A 197 -2.44 2.76 4.83
CA ASN A 197 -1.44 1.98 4.12
C ASN A 197 -0.99 0.77 4.97
N ILE A 198 -0.15 -0.09 4.41
CA ILE A 198 0.30 -1.31 5.09
C ILE A 198 0.99 -1.00 6.42
N LEU A 199 1.79 0.06 6.49
CA LEU A 199 2.51 0.46 7.70
C LEU A 199 1.57 1.00 8.77
N THR A 200 0.59 1.84 8.39
CA THR A 200 -0.41 2.34 9.34
C THR A 200 -1.32 1.21 9.85
N LEU A 201 -1.67 0.26 9.00
CA LEU A 201 -2.40 -0.93 9.41
C LEU A 201 -1.59 -1.84 10.33
N LEU A 202 -0.29 -2.02 10.06
CA LEU A 202 0.62 -2.76 10.94
C LEU A 202 0.75 -2.06 12.30
N ALA A 203 0.85 -0.72 12.32
CA ALA A 203 0.82 0.06 13.56
C ALA A 203 -0.47 -0.20 14.35
N LEU A 204 -1.62 -0.30 13.69
CA LEU A 204 -2.91 -0.57 14.33
C LEU A 204 -2.94 -1.96 15.00
N VAL A 205 -2.40 -2.99 14.33
CA VAL A 205 -2.28 -4.34 14.91
C VAL A 205 -1.38 -4.31 16.13
N LEU A 206 -0.22 -3.68 16.03
CA LEU A 206 0.72 -3.56 17.16
C LEU A 206 0.11 -2.74 18.31
N ALA A 207 -0.58 -1.65 17.98
CA ALA A 207 -1.28 -0.82 18.97
C ALA A 207 -2.33 -1.61 19.76
N THR A 208 -2.99 -2.61 19.15
CA THR A 208 -4.02 -3.41 19.85
C THR A 208 -3.47 -4.05 21.12
N GLY A 209 -2.24 -4.57 21.10
CA GLY A 209 -1.58 -5.11 22.28
C GLY A 209 -1.29 -4.05 23.33
N LEU A 210 -0.81 -2.88 22.90
CA LEU A 210 -0.47 -1.77 23.79
C LEU A 210 -1.72 -1.11 24.41
N ILE A 211 -2.81 -1.03 23.66
CA ILE A 211 -4.09 -0.44 24.08
C ILE A 211 -4.70 -1.22 25.25
N VAL A 212 -4.53 -2.53 25.26
CA VAL A 212 -5.17 -3.39 26.27
C VAL A 212 -4.49 -3.28 27.62
N ASP A 213 -3.21 -3.05 27.64
CA ASP A 213 -2.39 -3.08 28.86
C ASP A 213 -2.85 -2.04 29.88
N ASP A 214 -3.02 -0.80 29.49
CA ASP A 214 -3.53 0.28 30.35
C ASP A 214 -4.92 -0.05 30.94
N ALA A 215 -5.81 -0.59 30.12
CA ALA A 215 -7.16 -0.95 30.55
C ALA A 215 -7.15 -2.09 31.58
N ILE A 216 -6.25 -3.07 31.44
CA ILE A 216 -6.09 -4.18 32.40
C ILE A 216 -5.55 -3.67 33.74
N VAL A 217 -4.55 -2.79 33.74
CA VAL A 217 -3.97 -2.23 34.96
C VAL A 217 -5.02 -1.47 35.76
N VAL A 218 -5.80 -0.62 35.10
CA VAL A 218 -6.90 0.13 35.76
C VAL A 218 -7.96 -0.82 36.28
N LEU A 219 -8.42 -1.80 35.47
CA LEU A 219 -9.43 -2.79 35.83
C LEU A 219 -8.99 -3.58 37.08
N GLU A 220 -7.75 -4.06 37.09
CA GLU A 220 -7.23 -4.84 38.22
C GLU A 220 -7.15 -4.02 39.50
N SER A 221 -6.69 -2.76 39.42
CA SER A 221 -6.60 -1.87 40.59
C SER A 221 -7.99 -1.60 41.19
N VAL A 222 -8.98 -1.33 40.37
CA VAL A 222 -10.37 -1.14 40.79
C VAL A 222 -10.94 -2.44 41.40
N GLN A 223 -10.68 -3.59 40.77
CA GLN A 223 -11.17 -4.89 41.21
C GLN A 223 -10.60 -5.28 42.56
N ARG A 224 -9.33 -5.04 42.82
CA ARG A 224 -8.70 -5.27 44.13
C ARG A 224 -9.38 -4.50 45.26
N ARG A 225 -9.74 -3.23 45.02
CA ARG A 225 -10.45 -2.39 45.98
C ARG A 225 -11.86 -2.90 46.26
N ARG A 226 -12.57 -3.30 45.21
CA ARG A 226 -13.88 -3.93 45.36
C ARG A 226 -13.86 -5.25 46.12
N ALA A 227 -12.82 -6.06 45.90
CA ALA A 227 -12.62 -7.28 46.65
C ALA A 227 -12.35 -7.02 48.16
N ALA A 228 -11.79 -5.85 48.49
CA ALA A 228 -11.62 -5.37 49.86
C ALA A 228 -12.93 -4.80 50.48
N GLY A 229 -14.08 -4.83 49.80
CA GLY A 229 -15.38 -4.43 50.29
C GLY A 229 -15.79 -2.98 50.01
N GLU A 230 -14.99 -2.21 49.24
CA GLU A 230 -15.34 -0.82 48.91
C GLU A 230 -16.54 -0.77 47.93
N PRO A 231 -17.44 0.23 48.03
CA PRO A 231 -18.50 0.47 47.06
C PRO A 231 -17.93 0.70 45.64
N SER A 232 -18.65 0.22 44.59
CA SER A 232 -18.14 0.23 43.22
C SER A 232 -17.70 1.60 42.72
N SER A 233 -18.42 2.66 43.09
CA SER A 233 -18.11 4.05 42.68
C SER A 233 -16.83 4.54 43.38
N VAL A 234 -16.66 4.28 44.66
CA VAL A 234 -15.48 4.65 45.46
C VAL A 234 -14.26 3.85 44.97
N ALA A 235 -14.41 2.54 44.81
CA ALA A 235 -13.35 1.65 44.31
C ALA A 235 -12.87 2.09 42.90
N ALA A 236 -13.79 2.52 42.00
CA ALA A 236 -13.44 3.01 40.70
C ALA A 236 -12.58 4.28 40.76
N VAL A 237 -12.96 5.26 41.56
CA VAL A 237 -12.22 6.53 41.68
C VAL A 237 -10.86 6.30 42.37
N VAL A 238 -10.86 5.65 43.53
CA VAL A 238 -9.63 5.49 44.32
C VAL A 238 -8.67 4.49 43.65
N GLY A 239 -9.21 3.40 43.04
CA GLY A 239 -8.42 2.44 42.29
C GLY A 239 -7.72 3.07 41.10
N THR A 240 -8.44 3.85 40.30
CA THR A 240 -7.87 4.55 39.15
C THR A 240 -6.83 5.59 39.58
N ARG A 241 -7.13 6.38 40.61
CA ARG A 241 -6.19 7.39 41.13
C ARG A 241 -4.85 6.78 41.59
N ARG A 242 -4.89 5.56 42.12
CA ARG A 242 -3.67 4.86 42.55
C ARG A 242 -2.73 4.49 41.40
N VAL A 243 -3.27 4.16 40.23
CA VAL A 243 -2.49 3.75 39.06
C VAL A 243 -2.31 4.88 38.05
N PHE A 244 -2.93 6.03 38.28
CA PHE A 244 -2.93 7.17 37.36
C PHE A 244 -1.51 7.57 36.91
N PHE A 245 -0.61 7.82 37.84
CA PHE A 245 0.75 8.18 37.52
C PHE A 245 1.54 7.08 36.82
N ALA A 246 1.27 5.81 37.16
CA ALA A 246 1.90 4.68 36.49
C ALA A 246 1.47 4.62 35.02
N VAL A 247 0.18 4.74 34.72
CA VAL A 247 -0.37 4.74 33.36
C VAL A 247 0.17 5.94 32.56
N ILE A 248 0.17 7.13 33.13
CA ILE A 248 0.71 8.32 32.45
C ILE A 248 2.22 8.17 32.18
N ALA A 249 2.97 7.63 33.14
CA ALA A 249 4.40 7.42 32.96
C ALA A 249 4.71 6.40 31.86
N THR A 250 4.01 5.26 31.85
CA THR A 250 4.17 4.24 30.77
C THR A 250 3.79 4.81 29.41
N THR A 251 2.68 5.54 29.33
CA THR A 251 2.26 6.26 28.12
C THR A 251 3.32 7.24 27.64
N ALA A 252 3.84 8.08 28.55
CA ALA A 252 4.87 9.07 28.20
C ALA A 252 6.15 8.40 27.68
N VAL A 253 6.58 7.29 28.28
CA VAL A 253 7.73 6.50 27.82
C VAL A 253 7.50 5.94 26.43
N LEU A 254 6.33 5.32 26.18
CA LEU A 254 6.01 4.76 24.86
C LEU A 254 5.92 5.86 23.79
N VAL A 255 5.29 6.98 24.10
CA VAL A 255 5.24 8.15 23.20
C VAL A 255 6.66 8.67 22.91
N ALA A 256 7.52 8.76 23.93
CA ALA A 256 8.92 9.19 23.78
C ALA A 256 9.76 8.20 22.94
N VAL A 257 9.39 6.93 22.89
CA VAL A 257 10.03 5.93 22.02
C VAL A 257 9.52 6.00 20.59
N PHE A 258 8.21 6.20 20.38
CA PHE A 258 7.63 6.19 19.03
C PHE A 258 7.76 7.50 18.26
N ILE A 259 7.72 8.65 18.93
CA ILE A 259 7.87 9.96 18.27
C ILE A 259 9.18 10.09 17.48
N PRO A 260 10.37 9.70 17.98
CA PRO A 260 11.61 9.80 17.22
C PRO A 260 11.61 9.03 15.90
N ILE A 261 10.83 7.94 15.78
CA ILE A 261 10.69 7.17 14.54
C ILE A 261 10.14 8.06 13.41
N ALA A 262 9.25 9.00 13.75
CA ALA A 262 8.67 9.94 12.79
C ALA A 262 9.67 10.97 12.24
N PHE A 263 10.80 11.16 12.91
CA PHE A 263 11.84 12.13 12.56
C PHE A 263 13.09 11.49 11.96
N LEU A 264 13.05 10.20 11.59
CA LEU A 264 14.15 9.55 10.92
C LEU A 264 14.47 10.26 9.59
N PRO A 265 15.76 10.43 9.23
CA PRO A 265 16.15 11.06 7.98
C PRO A 265 15.93 10.15 6.78
N GLY A 266 15.81 10.76 5.59
CA GLY A 266 15.79 10.05 4.31
C GLY A 266 14.50 9.26 4.01
N THR A 267 14.64 8.19 3.26
CA THR A 267 13.50 7.35 2.82
C THR A 267 12.86 6.60 3.98
N ALA A 268 13.66 6.15 4.95
CA ALA A 268 13.17 5.49 6.16
C ALA A 268 12.21 6.41 6.94
N GLY A 269 12.56 7.68 7.13
CA GLY A 269 11.70 8.64 7.80
C GLY A 269 10.37 8.85 7.11
N ARG A 270 10.37 8.93 5.76
CA ARG A 270 9.13 9.06 4.99
C ARG A 270 8.22 7.84 5.15
N LEU A 271 8.79 6.65 5.18
CA LEU A 271 8.04 5.40 5.35
C LEU A 271 7.49 5.25 6.77
N PHE A 272 8.32 5.48 7.79
CA PHE A 272 7.96 5.20 9.18
C PHE A 272 7.32 6.37 9.93
N ARG A 273 7.21 7.55 9.32
CA ARG A 273 6.62 8.73 9.95
C ARG A 273 5.18 8.49 10.42
N GLU A 274 4.32 8.02 9.54
CA GLU A 274 2.92 7.74 9.86
C GLU A 274 2.80 6.60 10.86
N PHE A 275 3.65 5.56 10.74
CA PHE A 275 3.72 4.43 11.64
C PHE A 275 4.03 4.86 13.08
N GLY A 276 5.11 5.63 13.29
CA GLY A 276 5.53 6.07 14.61
C GLY A 276 4.52 7.00 15.28
N LEU A 277 3.99 7.97 14.52
CA LEU A 277 2.97 8.89 15.03
C LEU A 277 1.66 8.16 15.33
N MET A 278 1.25 7.20 14.51
CA MET A 278 0.04 6.40 14.75
C MET A 278 0.14 5.60 16.05
N LEU A 279 1.31 4.98 16.33
CA LEU A 279 1.54 4.28 17.60
C LEU A 279 1.50 5.23 18.79
N ALA A 280 2.14 6.38 18.68
CA ALA A 280 2.13 7.38 19.75
C ALA A 280 0.70 7.87 20.06
N ILE A 281 -0.08 8.15 19.02
CA ILE A 281 -1.49 8.55 19.14
C ILE A 281 -2.32 7.42 19.74
N ALA A 282 -2.14 6.18 19.28
CA ALA A 282 -2.88 5.02 19.77
C ALA A 282 -2.68 4.82 21.28
N VAL A 283 -1.45 4.91 21.75
CA VAL A 283 -1.12 4.78 23.18
C VAL A 283 -1.70 5.94 23.99
N ALA A 284 -1.63 7.18 23.48
CA ALA A 284 -2.21 8.35 24.16
C ALA A 284 -3.75 8.26 24.25
N VAL A 285 -4.43 7.86 23.17
CA VAL A 285 -5.88 7.64 23.14
C VAL A 285 -6.26 6.48 24.06
N SER A 286 -5.49 5.39 24.07
CA SER A 286 -5.71 4.25 24.96
C SER A 286 -5.66 4.65 26.42
N SER A 287 -4.63 5.37 26.82
CA SER A 287 -4.47 5.86 28.19
C SER A 287 -5.64 6.75 28.61
N PHE A 288 -6.10 7.64 27.71
CA PHE A 288 -7.27 8.46 27.97
C PHE A 288 -8.54 7.60 28.15
N VAL A 289 -8.76 6.62 27.30
CA VAL A 289 -9.91 5.68 27.40
C VAL A 289 -9.79 4.83 28.65
N ALA A 290 -8.60 4.32 28.98
CA ALA A 290 -8.36 3.51 30.17
C ALA A 290 -8.62 4.30 31.47
N LEU A 291 -8.24 5.57 31.52
CA LEU A 291 -8.42 6.41 32.72
C LEU A 291 -9.81 7.03 32.84
N SER A 292 -10.61 7.04 31.75
CA SER A 292 -11.97 7.62 31.75
C SER A 292 -13.07 6.56 31.63
N LEU A 293 -13.09 5.80 30.53
CA LEU A 293 -14.15 4.85 30.20
C LEU A 293 -14.11 3.63 31.14
N VAL A 294 -12.93 3.06 31.39
CA VAL A 294 -12.80 1.84 32.18
C VAL A 294 -13.33 2.03 33.61
N PRO A 295 -12.92 3.08 34.38
CA PRO A 295 -13.46 3.28 35.71
C PRO A 295 -14.95 3.61 35.69
N ALA A 296 -15.45 4.38 34.72
CA ALA A 296 -16.87 4.66 34.58
C ALA A 296 -17.71 3.40 34.32
N ALA A 297 -17.20 2.51 33.47
CA ALA A 297 -17.83 1.22 33.21
C ALA A 297 -17.76 0.29 34.42
N MET A 298 -16.64 0.28 35.15
CA MET A 298 -16.48 -0.48 36.39
C MET A 298 -17.44 -0.03 37.49
N ALA A 299 -17.70 1.27 37.61
CA ALA A 299 -18.63 1.81 38.59
C ALA A 299 -20.07 1.33 38.34
N LYS A 300 -20.47 1.20 37.05
CA LYS A 300 -21.85 0.89 36.64
C LYS A 300 -22.11 -0.59 36.35
N LEU A 301 -21.20 -1.25 35.62
CA LEU A 301 -21.41 -2.61 35.09
C LEU A 301 -20.90 -3.72 35.99
N ALA A 302 -19.98 -3.43 36.87
CA ALA A 302 -19.38 -4.44 37.73
C ALA A 302 -20.30 -4.76 38.91
N ALA A 303 -21.19 -5.74 38.74
CA ALA A 303 -21.90 -6.34 39.87
C ALA A 303 -20.93 -7.16 40.76
N HIS A 304 -21.34 -7.38 42.01
CA HIS A 304 -20.64 -8.24 42.94
C HIS A 304 -20.73 -9.69 42.45
N ASN A 305 -19.74 -10.14 41.68
CA ASN A 305 -19.66 -11.54 41.26
C ASN A 305 -18.40 -12.16 41.92
N PRO A 306 -18.54 -13.24 42.67
CA PRO A 306 -17.39 -13.98 43.17
C PRO A 306 -16.55 -14.48 42.00
N ARG A 307 -15.24 -14.41 42.13
CA ARG A 307 -14.31 -14.98 41.14
C ARG A 307 -14.66 -16.45 40.88
N SER A 308 -14.52 -16.87 39.64
CA SER A 308 -14.68 -18.29 39.30
C SER A 308 -13.61 -19.12 39.97
N ARG A 309 -14.00 -20.22 40.63
CA ARG A 309 -13.06 -21.20 41.28
C ARG A 309 -11.92 -21.64 40.34
N ARG A 310 -12.17 -21.67 39.00
CA ARG A 310 -11.15 -22.04 38.02
C ARG A 310 -10.11 -20.95 37.81
N ALA A 311 -10.50 -19.68 37.82
CA ALA A 311 -9.58 -18.55 37.73
C ALA A 311 -8.68 -18.46 38.99
N ASP A 312 -9.28 -18.74 40.18
CA ASP A 312 -8.52 -18.75 41.42
C ASP A 312 -7.53 -19.93 41.47
N ALA A 313 -7.88 -21.13 40.98
CA ALA A 313 -7.00 -22.28 40.89
C ALA A 313 -5.82 -22.03 39.91
N LEU A 314 -6.09 -21.45 38.73
CA LEU A 314 -5.03 -21.09 37.79
C LEU A 314 -4.11 -20.01 38.34
N GLY A 315 -4.67 -18.99 39.01
CA GLY A 315 -3.91 -17.95 39.69
C GLY A 315 -3.03 -18.49 40.82
N ALA A 316 -3.52 -19.46 41.57
CA ALA A 316 -2.73 -20.11 42.64
C ALA A 316 -1.56 -20.95 42.10
N VAL A 317 -1.78 -21.69 40.99
CA VAL A 317 -0.70 -22.48 40.36
C VAL A 317 0.39 -21.58 39.78
N LEU A 318 -0.01 -20.57 39.01
CA LEU A 318 0.93 -19.61 38.41
C LEU A 318 1.65 -18.77 39.49
N GLY A 319 0.92 -18.32 40.49
CA GLY A 319 1.49 -17.61 41.64
C GLY A 319 2.51 -18.46 42.40
N GLY A 320 2.19 -19.72 42.69
CA GLY A 320 3.13 -20.64 43.33
C GLY A 320 4.40 -20.93 42.53
N PHE A 321 4.28 -21.00 41.19
CA PHE A 321 5.46 -21.11 40.32
C PHE A 321 6.29 -19.83 40.33
N TYR A 322 5.65 -18.67 40.23
CA TYR A 322 6.30 -17.36 40.28
C TYR A 322 7.03 -17.16 41.63
N ASP A 323 6.38 -17.44 42.76
CA ASP A 323 6.98 -17.28 44.11
C ASP A 323 8.21 -18.17 44.27
N ARG A 324 8.16 -19.42 43.77
CA ARG A 324 9.33 -20.32 43.80
C ARG A 324 10.46 -19.79 42.92
N SER A 325 10.15 -19.35 41.69
CA SER A 325 11.15 -18.81 40.79
C SER A 325 11.78 -17.53 41.35
N LEU A 326 10.95 -16.63 41.88
CA LEU A 326 11.42 -15.38 42.47
C LEU A 326 12.31 -15.64 43.70
N SER A 327 11.91 -16.57 44.58
CA SER A 327 12.70 -16.92 45.75
C SER A 327 14.07 -17.54 45.39
N HIS A 328 14.16 -18.32 44.31
CA HIS A 328 15.42 -18.82 43.76
C HIS A 328 16.32 -17.70 43.21
N VAL A 329 15.75 -16.80 42.43
CA VAL A 329 16.49 -15.65 41.85
C VAL A 329 17.01 -14.74 42.98
N LEU A 330 16.17 -14.43 43.96
CA LEU A 330 16.57 -13.60 45.11
C LEU A 330 17.62 -14.28 46.02
N ARG A 331 17.60 -15.62 46.09
CA ARG A 331 18.61 -16.38 46.86
C ARG A 331 19.97 -16.40 46.17
N TRP A 332 19.99 -16.35 44.82
CA TRP A 332 21.21 -16.43 44.03
C TRP A 332 21.31 -15.27 43.01
N PRO A 333 21.40 -14.01 43.47
CA PRO A 333 21.35 -12.85 42.59
C PRO A 333 22.48 -12.79 41.56
N LEU A 334 23.66 -13.34 41.90
CA LEU A 334 24.81 -13.43 41.02
C LEU A 334 24.54 -14.35 39.80
N ILE A 335 23.83 -15.48 40.02
CA ILE A 335 23.47 -16.39 38.93
C ILE A 335 22.51 -15.67 37.97
N ALA A 336 21.51 -14.95 38.48
CA ALA A 336 20.60 -14.16 37.64
C ALA A 336 21.37 -13.09 36.85
N LEU A 337 22.33 -12.42 37.49
CA LEU A 337 23.17 -11.41 36.79
C LEU A 337 23.99 -12.05 35.65
N PHE A 338 24.63 -13.22 35.88
CA PHE A 338 25.41 -13.94 34.88
C PHE A 338 24.53 -14.41 33.73
N VAL A 339 23.31 -14.89 33.98
CA VAL A 339 22.34 -15.27 32.95
C VAL A 339 21.93 -14.05 32.10
N CYS A 340 21.63 -12.91 32.73
CA CYS A 340 21.30 -11.67 32.01
C CYS A 340 22.49 -11.17 31.18
N MET A 341 23.70 -11.19 31.72
CA MET A 341 24.91 -10.79 30.95
C MET A 341 25.19 -11.77 29.80
N GLY A 342 25.02 -13.06 30.01
CA GLY A 342 25.16 -14.08 28.97
C GLY A 342 24.13 -13.87 27.85
N ALA A 343 22.87 -13.63 28.20
CA ALA A 343 21.82 -13.32 27.23
C ALA A 343 22.10 -12.01 26.46
N ALA A 344 22.54 -10.94 27.13
CA ALA A 344 22.91 -9.69 26.51
C ALA A 344 24.11 -9.85 25.55
N SER A 345 25.12 -10.63 25.96
CA SER A 345 26.30 -10.92 25.11
C SER A 345 25.92 -11.74 23.88
N ALA A 346 25.05 -12.76 24.06
CA ALA A 346 24.52 -13.56 22.97
C ALA A 346 23.69 -12.72 22.01
N ALA A 347 22.80 -11.84 22.52
CA ALA A 347 22.04 -10.91 21.69
C ALA A 347 22.95 -9.95 20.91
N GLY A 348 24.00 -9.41 21.53
CA GLY A 348 25.01 -8.59 20.88
C GLY A 348 25.74 -9.34 19.75
N ALA A 349 26.16 -10.58 20.02
CA ALA A 349 26.84 -11.41 19.02
C ALA A 349 25.92 -11.73 17.81
N LEU A 350 24.66 -12.08 18.08
CA LEU A 350 23.67 -12.33 17.02
C LEU A 350 23.34 -11.08 16.21
N TYR A 351 23.26 -9.92 16.86
CA TYR A 351 23.03 -8.64 16.16
C TYR A 351 24.09 -8.32 15.10
N TRP A 352 25.37 -8.71 15.35
CA TRP A 352 26.46 -8.51 14.40
C TRP A 352 26.42 -9.47 13.21
N GLN A 353 25.68 -10.59 13.32
CA GLN A 353 25.52 -11.59 12.26
C GLN A 353 24.26 -11.37 11.42
N LEU A 354 23.35 -10.47 11.84
CA LEU A 354 22.13 -10.17 11.09
C LEU A 354 22.44 -9.30 9.87
N ASP A 355 21.89 -9.69 8.75
CA ASP A 355 21.89 -8.89 7.52
C ASP A 355 21.11 -7.58 7.74
N ARG A 356 21.61 -6.50 7.16
CA ARG A 356 21.04 -5.17 7.34
C ARG A 356 20.27 -4.76 6.10
N GLU A 357 18.98 -4.96 6.14
CA GLU A 357 18.06 -4.56 5.10
C GLU A 357 17.04 -3.55 5.63
N LEU A 358 16.61 -2.61 4.77
CA LEU A 358 15.60 -1.63 5.14
C LEU A 358 14.21 -2.26 5.21
N LEU A 359 13.90 -3.13 4.26
CA LEU A 359 12.66 -3.90 4.16
C LEU A 359 13.04 -5.33 3.77
N PRO A 360 12.43 -6.36 4.41
CA PRO A 360 12.65 -7.73 4.01
C PRO A 360 12.17 -7.95 2.58
N SER A 361 12.80 -8.90 1.88
CA SER A 361 12.34 -9.33 0.56
C SER A 361 10.92 -9.88 0.66
N GLU A 362 10.04 -9.38 -0.20
CA GLU A 362 8.63 -9.73 -0.20
C GLU A 362 8.32 -10.58 -1.42
N ASP A 363 7.75 -11.76 -1.20
CA ASP A 363 7.26 -12.60 -2.27
C ASP A 363 5.87 -12.09 -2.70
N ARG A 364 5.83 -11.47 -3.89
CA ARG A 364 4.60 -10.98 -4.52
C ARG A 364 4.03 -11.94 -5.56
N GLY A 365 4.62 -13.12 -5.68
CA GLY A 365 4.28 -14.06 -6.74
C GLY A 365 4.62 -13.54 -8.14
N THR A 366 5.54 -12.58 -8.26
CA THR A 366 5.98 -11.99 -9.53
C THR A 366 7.49 -12.09 -9.66
N LEU A 367 7.96 -12.61 -10.78
CA LEU A 367 9.37 -12.67 -11.13
C LEU A 367 9.65 -11.68 -12.26
N ASN A 368 10.54 -10.73 -12.01
CA ASN A 368 10.99 -9.78 -13.04
C ASN A 368 12.34 -10.22 -13.59
N ILE A 369 12.38 -10.53 -14.88
CA ILE A 369 13.60 -10.91 -15.58
C ILE A 369 14.05 -9.73 -16.45
N PHE A 370 15.22 -9.17 -16.19
CA PHE A 370 15.80 -8.10 -16.98
C PHE A 370 16.94 -8.64 -17.80
N SER A 371 16.82 -8.59 -19.13
CA SER A 371 17.95 -8.89 -20.05
C SER A 371 18.35 -7.63 -20.79
N ARG A 372 19.65 -7.46 -21.00
CA ARG A 372 20.20 -6.33 -21.75
C ARG A 372 21.01 -6.84 -22.92
N GLY A 373 20.67 -6.41 -24.11
CA GLY A 373 21.46 -6.67 -25.31
C GLY A 373 22.71 -5.79 -25.39
N PRO A 374 23.67 -6.11 -26.28
CA PRO A 374 24.79 -5.24 -26.61
C PRO A 374 24.33 -3.87 -27.10
N ASP A 375 25.17 -2.85 -26.93
CA ASP A 375 24.84 -1.50 -27.41
C ASP A 375 24.74 -1.47 -28.96
N GLY A 376 23.71 -0.77 -29.48
CA GLY A 376 23.49 -0.59 -30.91
C GLY A 376 22.71 -1.71 -31.61
N VAL A 377 22.18 -2.70 -30.87
CA VAL A 377 21.31 -3.73 -31.47
C VAL A 377 19.92 -3.18 -31.78
N GLY A 378 19.35 -3.60 -32.89
CA GLY A 378 17.98 -3.25 -33.29
C GLY A 378 16.93 -4.15 -32.64
N LEU A 379 15.65 -3.74 -32.78
CA LEU A 379 14.49 -4.43 -32.22
C LEU A 379 14.43 -5.91 -32.62
N ALA A 380 14.77 -6.24 -33.88
CA ALA A 380 14.77 -7.64 -34.37
C ALA A 380 15.77 -8.55 -33.66
N TYR A 381 16.86 -7.99 -33.11
CA TYR A 381 17.78 -8.78 -32.29
C TYR A 381 17.16 -9.07 -30.92
N VAL A 382 16.59 -8.05 -30.29
CA VAL A 382 15.94 -8.17 -28.97
C VAL A 382 14.76 -9.14 -29.05
N GLU A 383 13.98 -9.08 -30.13
CA GLU A 383 12.86 -9.99 -30.40
C GLU A 383 13.33 -11.45 -30.46
N ARG A 384 14.38 -11.76 -31.21
CA ARG A 384 14.93 -13.12 -31.27
C ARG A 384 15.45 -13.64 -29.91
N GLN A 385 16.00 -12.75 -29.08
CA GLN A 385 16.43 -13.15 -27.73
C GLN A 385 15.20 -13.36 -26.82
N GLY A 386 14.17 -12.55 -26.98
CA GLY A 386 12.87 -12.73 -26.32
C GLY A 386 12.25 -14.07 -26.68
N ASP A 387 12.23 -14.47 -27.96
CA ASP A 387 11.75 -15.77 -28.41
C ASP A 387 12.45 -16.95 -27.72
N GLN A 388 13.78 -16.84 -27.50
CA GLN A 388 14.52 -17.88 -26.80
C GLN A 388 14.12 -18.00 -25.32
N LEU A 389 13.89 -16.87 -24.64
CA LEU A 389 13.42 -16.86 -23.26
C LEU A 389 11.98 -17.38 -23.17
N GLU A 390 11.11 -16.97 -24.08
CA GLU A 390 9.72 -17.43 -24.13
C GLU A 390 9.62 -18.93 -24.37
N ASN A 391 10.44 -19.49 -25.25
CA ASN A 391 10.49 -20.93 -25.48
C ASN A 391 10.84 -21.75 -24.23
N ILE A 392 11.53 -21.15 -23.26
CA ILE A 392 11.85 -21.78 -21.97
C ILE A 392 10.70 -21.61 -20.98
N LEU A 393 10.08 -20.41 -20.98
CA LEU A 393 9.14 -20.01 -19.94
C LEU A 393 7.67 -20.37 -20.26
N VAL A 394 7.26 -20.33 -21.54
CA VAL A 394 5.88 -20.65 -21.94
C VAL A 394 5.46 -22.08 -21.54
N PRO A 395 6.29 -23.10 -21.64
CA PRO A 395 5.93 -24.44 -21.17
C PRO A 395 5.62 -24.51 -19.66
N LEU A 396 6.15 -23.59 -18.85
CA LEU A 396 5.85 -23.51 -17.41
C LEU A 396 4.43 -22.99 -17.15
N ILE A 397 3.86 -22.25 -18.11
CA ILE A 397 2.44 -21.81 -18.05
C ILE A 397 1.55 -23.03 -18.24
N ASP A 398 1.86 -23.88 -19.22
CA ASP A 398 1.08 -25.10 -19.51
C ASP A 398 1.13 -26.10 -18.33
N ASN A 399 2.24 -26.12 -17.60
CA ASN A 399 2.40 -26.92 -16.39
C ASN A 399 1.73 -26.31 -15.13
N GLY A 400 1.22 -25.08 -15.23
CA GLY A 400 0.58 -24.39 -14.12
C GLY A 400 1.56 -23.83 -13.06
N GLU A 401 2.87 -23.78 -13.36
CA GLU A 401 3.89 -23.21 -12.47
C GLU A 401 3.90 -21.66 -12.54
N ILE A 402 3.55 -21.10 -13.69
CA ILE A 402 3.44 -19.66 -13.96
C ILE A 402 2.02 -19.36 -14.45
N ALA A 403 1.39 -18.34 -13.89
CA ALA A 403 0.04 -17.94 -14.28
C ALA A 403 0.00 -17.22 -15.62
N SER A 404 0.98 -16.34 -15.88
CA SER A 404 1.12 -15.59 -17.14
C SER A 404 2.53 -15.08 -17.31
N LEU A 405 2.96 -14.93 -18.56
CA LEU A 405 4.24 -14.34 -18.96
C LEU A 405 3.96 -13.09 -19.79
N TYR A 406 4.52 -11.97 -19.34
CA TYR A 406 4.47 -10.69 -20.04
C TYR A 406 5.87 -10.26 -20.42
N THR A 407 6.13 -10.07 -21.70
CA THR A 407 7.42 -9.68 -22.25
C THR A 407 7.33 -8.41 -23.09
#